data_4cf1730b0f7b5fef9db2aa25838d32fc
#
_entry.id   4cf1730b0f7b5fef9db2aa25838d32fc
#
_cell.length_a   1.000
_cell.length_b   1.000
_cell.length_c   1.000
_cell.angle_alpha   90.00
_cell.angle_beta   90.00
_cell.angle_gamma   90.00
#
_symmetry.space_group_name_H-M   'P 1'
#
loop_
_entity.id
_entity.type
_entity.pdbx_description
1 polymer ?
#
loop_
_entity_poly.entity_id
_entity_poly.type
_entity_poly.pdbx_seq_one_letter_code
_entity_poly.pdbx_strand_id
1 'polypeptide(L)'
;CTNTGVNLLAPGKTPKNNIQFLAFFVNTIMAAHKFGVLFMASIATQSNSHRLGAHEAPPAVMSVFTGSTLSAVLDSLEQRVSEKKMTPDEKTEIKLDIGKIPNILLDNTDRNRTSPFAFTGNRFEFRATGSSNNCAAPLIVINTAIAEQLTQFKEEVDTDSYTHLRAHET
;
A
#
# COMPACT_ATOMS: atom_id res chain seq x y z
N CYS A 1 -8.44 -4.30 -9.06
CA CYS A 1 -8.53 -5.56 -9.84
C CYS A 1 -8.04 -5.32 -11.27
N THR A 2 -7.52 -6.38 -11.90
CA THR A 2 -7.24 -6.39 -13.33
C THR A 2 -8.54 -6.40 -14.15
N ASN A 3 -8.44 -6.20 -15.46
CA ASN A 3 -9.55 -6.38 -16.40
C ASN A 3 -10.10 -7.81 -16.43
N THR A 4 -9.30 -8.79 -15.99
CA THR A 4 -9.70 -10.21 -15.85
C THR A 4 -10.28 -10.54 -14.47
N GLY A 5 -10.47 -9.55 -13.59
CA GLY A 5 -11.06 -9.73 -12.26
C GLY A 5 -10.09 -10.20 -11.18
N VAL A 6 -8.77 -10.27 -11.44
CA VAL A 6 -7.78 -10.66 -10.43
C VAL A 6 -7.57 -9.53 -9.42
N ASN A 7 -7.67 -9.84 -8.13
CA ASN A 7 -7.41 -8.87 -7.06
C ASN A 7 -5.90 -8.76 -6.79
N LEU A 8 -5.31 -7.62 -7.16
CA LEU A 8 -3.88 -7.36 -6.97
C LEU A 8 -3.47 -7.09 -5.51
N LEU A 9 -4.44 -6.81 -4.65
CA LEU A 9 -4.25 -6.61 -3.21
C LEU A 9 -4.57 -7.87 -2.40
N ALA A 10 -4.75 -9.03 -3.04
CA ALA A 10 -4.90 -10.29 -2.34
C ALA A 10 -3.51 -10.89 -2.04
N PRO A 11 -3.13 -11.03 -0.75
CA PRO A 11 -1.79 -11.50 -0.36
C PRO A 11 -1.54 -12.95 -0.72
N GLY A 12 -2.60 -13.76 -0.90
CA GLY A 12 -2.49 -15.19 -1.12
C GLY A 12 -2.06 -15.96 0.14
N LYS A 13 -1.66 -17.22 -0.02
CA LYS A 13 -1.23 -18.08 1.09
C LYS A 13 0.14 -17.68 1.66
N THR A 14 0.98 -17.06 0.85
CA THR A 14 2.34 -16.64 1.20
C THR A 14 2.57 -15.18 0.82
N PRO A 15 2.08 -14.20 1.60
CA PRO A 15 2.16 -12.77 1.28
C PRO A 15 3.58 -12.29 1.00
N LYS A 16 4.54 -12.78 1.78
CA LYS A 16 5.96 -12.45 1.69
C LYS A 16 6.62 -12.83 0.35
N ASN A 17 6.11 -13.85 -0.32
CA ASN A 17 6.65 -14.33 -1.60
C ASN A 17 5.84 -13.81 -2.80
N ASN A 18 4.77 -13.06 -2.55
CA ASN A 18 3.94 -12.49 -3.57
C ASN A 18 4.42 -11.06 -3.91
N ILE A 19 5.44 -10.99 -4.77
CA ILE A 19 6.06 -9.72 -5.18
C ILE A 19 5.03 -8.78 -5.81
N GLN A 20 4.11 -9.31 -6.61
CA GLN A 20 3.06 -8.52 -7.23
C GLN A 20 2.17 -7.86 -6.15
N PHE A 21 1.72 -8.64 -5.17
CA PHE A 21 0.95 -8.11 -4.04
C PHE A 21 1.74 -7.03 -3.30
N LEU A 22 3.01 -7.30 -2.95
CA LEU A 22 3.86 -6.37 -2.21
C LEU A 22 4.07 -5.07 -3.00
N ALA A 23 4.33 -5.14 -4.30
CA ALA A 23 4.47 -3.96 -5.14
C ALA A 23 3.20 -3.09 -5.14
N PHE A 24 2.03 -3.68 -5.36
CA PHE A 24 0.77 -2.93 -5.33
C PHE A 24 0.42 -2.40 -3.94
N PHE A 25 0.71 -3.17 -2.90
CA PHE A 25 0.47 -2.80 -1.50
C PHE A 25 1.32 -1.58 -1.09
N VAL A 26 2.62 -1.64 -1.33
CA VAL A 26 3.55 -0.54 -0.99
C VAL A 26 3.22 0.72 -1.80
N ASN A 27 2.98 0.60 -3.11
CA ASN A 27 2.62 1.75 -3.93
C ASN A 27 1.28 2.39 -3.52
N THR A 28 0.33 1.61 -3.01
CA THR A 28 -0.91 2.15 -2.46
C THR A 28 -0.66 2.96 -1.19
N ILE A 29 0.23 2.51 -0.30
CA ILE A 29 0.64 3.26 0.89
C ILE A 29 1.39 4.54 0.51
N MET A 30 2.31 4.47 -0.44
CA MET A 30 3.05 5.63 -0.95
C MET A 30 2.10 6.66 -1.57
N ALA A 31 1.11 6.22 -2.35
CA ALA A 31 0.08 7.10 -2.89
C ALA A 31 -0.72 7.80 -1.79
N ALA A 32 -1.13 7.07 -0.74
CA ALA A 32 -1.85 7.64 0.39
C ALA A 32 -1.00 8.67 1.16
N HIS A 33 0.30 8.43 1.31
CA HIS A 33 1.23 9.36 1.93
C HIS A 33 1.43 10.62 1.06
N LYS A 34 1.74 10.44 -0.21
CA LYS A 34 2.04 11.52 -1.15
C LYS A 34 0.84 12.42 -1.44
N PHE A 35 -0.33 11.82 -1.60
CA PHE A 35 -1.56 12.49 -2.00
C PHE A 35 -2.58 12.61 -0.86
N GLY A 36 -2.16 12.46 0.39
CA GLY A 36 -3.03 12.49 1.56
C GLY A 36 -3.86 13.76 1.67
N VAL A 37 -3.32 14.91 1.28
CA VAL A 37 -4.05 16.19 1.24
C VAL A 37 -5.21 16.14 0.24
N LEU A 38 -5.02 15.51 -0.93
CA LEU A 38 -6.09 15.33 -1.92
C LEU A 38 -7.17 14.36 -1.42
N PHE A 39 -6.78 13.31 -0.69
CA PHE A 39 -7.72 12.41 -0.04
C PHE A 39 -8.59 13.18 0.94
N MET A 40 -7.99 14.01 1.79
CA MET A 40 -8.72 14.86 2.74
C MET A 40 -9.64 15.85 2.02
N ALA A 41 -9.17 16.51 0.98
CA ALA A 41 -9.97 17.44 0.19
C ALA A 41 -11.19 16.76 -0.44
N SER A 42 -11.06 15.52 -0.88
CA SER A 42 -12.14 14.75 -1.52
C SER A 42 -13.33 14.44 -0.60
N ILE A 43 -13.09 14.45 0.72
CA ILE A 43 -14.11 14.19 1.75
C ILE A 43 -14.53 15.43 2.52
N ALA A 44 -13.90 16.58 2.27
CA ALA A 44 -14.18 17.85 2.95
C ALA A 44 -15.45 18.53 2.39
N THR A 45 -16.56 17.82 2.42
CA THR A 45 -17.87 18.33 2.03
C THR A 45 -18.64 18.86 3.24
N GLN A 46 -19.55 19.80 3.03
CA GLN A 46 -20.39 20.35 4.09
C GLN A 46 -21.15 19.26 4.85
N SER A 47 -21.66 18.26 4.13
CA SER A 47 -22.38 17.12 4.73
C SER A 47 -21.50 16.19 5.56
N ASN A 48 -20.17 16.21 5.35
CA ASN A 48 -19.21 15.37 6.06
C ASN A 48 -18.40 16.12 7.12
N SER A 49 -18.46 17.46 7.15
CA SER A 49 -17.61 18.29 8.03
C SER A 49 -17.84 18.04 9.51
N HIS A 50 -19.07 17.81 9.92
CA HIS A 50 -19.42 17.56 11.33
C HIS A 50 -19.00 16.15 11.82
N ARG A 51 -18.69 15.23 10.89
CA ARG A 51 -18.23 13.90 11.21
C ARG A 51 -16.70 13.82 11.34
N LEU A 52 -15.98 14.65 10.57
CA LEU A 52 -14.51 14.64 10.57
C LEU A 52 -13.98 15.18 11.90
N GLY A 53 -13.23 14.34 12.63
CA GLY A 53 -12.71 14.68 13.96
C GLY A 53 -13.70 14.58 15.12
N ALA A 54 -14.91 14.08 14.89
CA ALA A 54 -15.86 13.78 15.97
C ALA A 54 -15.42 12.54 16.78
N HIS A 55 -15.98 12.36 17.97
CA HIS A 55 -15.50 11.40 19.01
C HIS A 55 -15.40 9.93 18.53
N GLU A 56 -16.20 9.51 17.57
CA GLU A 56 -16.19 8.15 16.98
C GLU A 56 -15.79 8.14 15.49
N ALA A 57 -15.40 9.27 14.94
CA ALA A 57 -15.03 9.38 13.55
C ALA A 57 -13.52 9.27 13.34
N PRO A 58 -13.05 8.84 12.17
CA PRO A 58 -11.63 8.86 11.84
C PRO A 58 -11.07 10.29 12.01
N PRO A 59 -9.81 10.45 12.47
CA PRO A 59 -9.19 11.74 12.61
C PRO A 59 -9.06 12.42 11.24
N ALA A 60 -9.02 13.77 11.23
CA ALA A 60 -8.82 14.56 10.02
C ALA A 60 -7.42 14.42 9.40
N VAL A 61 -6.58 13.57 9.94
CA VAL A 61 -5.25 13.23 9.43
C VAL A 61 -5.31 11.90 8.70
N MET A 62 -4.75 11.84 7.50
CA MET A 62 -4.69 10.61 6.71
C MET A 62 -3.61 9.69 7.26
N SER A 63 -4.00 8.75 8.10
CA SER A 63 -3.16 7.65 8.58
C SER A 63 -3.53 6.35 7.85
N VAL A 64 -2.52 5.50 7.63
CA VAL A 64 -2.69 4.21 6.97
C VAL A 64 -2.49 3.11 8.00
N PHE A 65 -3.45 2.22 8.13
CA PHE A 65 -3.33 1.00 8.94
C PHE A 65 -3.00 -0.19 8.03
N THR A 66 -1.93 -0.91 8.35
CA THR A 66 -1.46 -2.08 7.59
C THR A 66 -1.60 -3.40 8.36
N GLY A 67 -1.77 -3.31 9.67
CA GLY A 67 -1.77 -4.44 10.59
C GLY A 67 -0.37 -4.95 10.94
N SER A 68 -0.27 -5.62 12.09
CA SER A 68 1.01 -6.04 12.66
C SER A 68 1.80 -6.99 11.77
N THR A 69 1.14 -7.91 11.09
CA THR A 69 1.78 -8.92 10.25
C THR A 69 2.45 -8.30 9.01
N LEU A 70 1.75 -7.41 8.30
CA LEU A 70 2.33 -6.76 7.12
C LEU A 70 3.36 -5.70 7.50
N SER A 71 3.18 -5.01 8.62
CA SER A 71 4.22 -4.12 9.16
C SER A 71 5.51 -4.89 9.43
N ALA A 72 5.45 -6.05 10.09
CA ALA A 72 6.62 -6.89 10.33
C ALA A 72 7.28 -7.40 9.02
N VAL A 73 6.49 -7.66 7.97
CA VAL A 73 7.04 -8.01 6.65
C VAL A 73 7.79 -6.82 6.05
N LEU A 74 7.22 -5.62 6.10
CA LEU A 74 7.87 -4.40 5.59
C LEU A 74 9.15 -4.09 6.36
N ASP A 75 9.11 -4.15 7.69
CA ASP A 75 10.27 -3.93 8.56
C ASP A 75 11.40 -4.92 8.24
N SER A 76 11.06 -6.19 8.01
CA SER A 76 12.05 -7.20 7.66
C SER A 76 12.65 -6.98 6.26
N LEU A 77 11.89 -6.43 5.31
CA LEU A 77 12.41 -6.05 4.00
C LEU A 77 13.34 -4.85 4.10
N GLU A 78 12.96 -3.83 4.87
CA GLU A 78 13.78 -2.63 5.10
C GLU A 78 15.13 -2.98 5.75
N GLN A 79 15.12 -3.83 6.78
CA GLN A 79 16.35 -4.30 7.43
C GLN A 79 17.27 -5.01 6.44
N ARG A 80 16.76 -5.88 5.58
CA ARG A 80 17.56 -6.58 4.58
C ARG A 80 18.18 -5.65 3.54
N VAL A 81 17.42 -4.64 3.11
CA VAL A 81 17.93 -3.64 2.17
C VAL A 81 19.05 -2.81 2.82
N SER A 82 18.93 -2.47 4.11
CA SER A 82 19.94 -1.71 4.83
C SER A 82 21.18 -2.53 5.21
N GLU A 83 21.05 -3.81 5.51
CA GLU A 83 22.16 -4.69 5.88
C GLU A 83 22.98 -5.18 4.67
N LYS A 84 22.34 -5.33 3.51
CA LYS A 84 23.00 -5.67 2.26
C LYS A 84 23.15 -4.43 1.39
N LYS A 85 24.37 -3.86 1.34
CA LYS A 85 24.83 -3.17 0.13
C LYS A 85 24.91 -4.24 -0.96
N MET A 86 23.82 -4.46 -1.68
CA MET A 86 23.71 -5.53 -2.67
C MET A 86 24.71 -5.29 -3.79
N THR A 87 25.60 -6.24 -3.98
CA THR A 87 26.39 -6.34 -5.22
C THR A 87 25.45 -6.69 -6.40
N PRO A 88 25.73 -6.23 -7.61
CA PRO A 88 24.86 -6.45 -8.78
C PRO A 88 24.49 -7.93 -9.03
N ASP A 89 25.40 -8.85 -8.74
CA ASP A 89 25.21 -10.29 -8.98
C ASP A 89 24.28 -10.99 -7.98
N GLU A 90 24.09 -10.42 -6.79
CA GLU A 90 23.20 -10.98 -5.75
C GLU A 90 21.73 -10.55 -5.93
N LYS A 91 21.45 -9.59 -6.80
CA LYS A 91 20.09 -9.12 -7.09
C LYS A 91 19.24 -10.18 -7.82
N THR A 92 19.86 -11.13 -8.49
CA THR A 92 19.17 -12.14 -9.33
C THR A 92 18.63 -13.31 -8.51
N GLU A 93 19.12 -13.53 -7.29
CA GLU A 93 18.63 -14.56 -6.37
C GLU A 93 18.05 -13.98 -5.08
N ILE A 94 17.06 -13.13 -5.17
CA ILE A 94 16.19 -12.88 -4.02
C ILE A 94 15.27 -14.10 -3.82
N LYS A 95 15.85 -15.19 -3.38
CA LYS A 95 15.10 -16.15 -2.57
C LYS A 95 14.81 -15.43 -1.27
N LEU A 96 13.60 -14.89 -1.18
CA LEU A 96 13.04 -14.34 0.05
C LEU A 96 12.90 -15.46 1.09
N ASP A 97 14.05 -15.94 1.58
CA ASP A 97 14.11 -16.87 2.70
C ASP A 97 13.82 -16.10 4.01
N ILE A 98 12.56 -15.75 4.17
CA ILE A 98 12.04 -15.18 5.40
C ILE A 98 11.67 -16.34 6.33
N GLY A 99 12.68 -17.12 6.68
CA GLY A 99 12.53 -18.41 7.37
C GLY A 99 11.93 -18.39 8.78
N LYS A 100 11.50 -17.25 9.35
CA LYS A 100 11.08 -17.18 10.76
C LYS A 100 9.89 -16.25 11.07
N ILE A 101 9.09 -15.85 10.10
CA ILE A 101 7.82 -15.20 10.44
C ILE A 101 6.80 -16.33 10.64
N PRO A 102 6.20 -16.47 11.84
CA PRO A 102 5.18 -17.49 12.06
C PRO A 102 4.05 -17.36 11.04
N ASN A 103 3.45 -18.47 10.63
CA ASN A 103 2.17 -18.48 9.95
C ASN A 103 1.10 -17.99 10.93
N ILE A 104 1.04 -16.70 11.16
CA ILE A 104 0.02 -16.10 12.01
C ILE A 104 -1.26 -16.11 11.18
N LEU A 105 -2.22 -16.88 11.62
CA LEU A 105 -3.60 -16.84 11.15
C LEU A 105 -4.11 -15.40 11.30
N LEU A 106 -4.39 -14.82 10.22
CA LEU A 106 -4.56 -13.44 9.86
C LEU A 106 -5.90 -12.88 10.32
N ASP A 107 -6.00 -12.45 11.54
CA ASP A 107 -6.97 -11.42 11.86
C ASP A 107 -6.28 -10.04 11.83
N ASN A 108 -6.08 -9.55 10.62
CA ASN A 108 -5.46 -8.25 10.35
C ASN A 108 -6.51 -7.14 10.27
N THR A 109 -7.66 -7.35 10.89
CA THR A 109 -8.79 -6.43 10.85
C THR A 109 -8.58 -5.33 11.89
N ASP A 110 -8.49 -4.07 11.44
CA ASP A 110 -8.62 -2.91 12.34
C ASP A 110 -10.05 -2.81 12.86
N ARG A 111 -10.33 -3.44 13.99
CA ARG A 111 -11.64 -3.44 14.64
C ARG A 111 -11.96 -2.09 15.29
N ASN A 112 -10.94 -1.30 15.58
CA ASN A 112 -11.10 -0.03 16.31
C ASN A 112 -11.55 1.13 15.42
N ARG A 113 -11.59 0.97 14.10
CA ARG A 113 -12.00 1.99 13.13
C ARG A 113 -11.30 3.35 13.29
N THR A 114 -10.09 3.34 13.83
CA THR A 114 -9.34 4.55 14.14
C THR A 114 -8.59 5.13 12.95
N SER A 115 -8.25 4.29 11.97
CA SER A 115 -7.53 4.71 10.79
C SER A 115 -8.49 5.02 9.64
N PRO A 116 -8.39 6.20 9.00
CA PRO A 116 -9.24 6.57 7.87
C PRO A 116 -8.97 5.74 6.62
N PHE A 117 -7.77 5.18 6.49
CA PHE A 117 -7.37 4.33 5.37
C PHE A 117 -6.73 3.04 5.90
N ALA A 118 -7.42 1.92 5.81
CA ALA A 118 -7.03 0.68 6.45
C ALA A 118 -7.01 -0.50 5.49
N PHE A 119 -5.95 -1.32 5.57
CA PHE A 119 -5.89 -2.60 4.88
C PHE A 119 -6.63 -3.68 5.66
N THR A 120 -7.61 -4.33 5.03
CA THR A 120 -8.50 -5.29 5.70
C THR A 120 -8.29 -6.73 5.20
N GLY A 121 -7.07 -7.04 4.79
CA GLY A 121 -6.66 -8.40 4.41
C GLY A 121 -6.59 -8.66 2.91
N ASN A 122 -7.42 -8.04 2.09
CA ASN A 122 -7.41 -8.15 0.64
C ASN A 122 -7.80 -6.88 -0.11
N ARG A 123 -7.94 -5.77 0.60
CA ARG A 123 -8.31 -4.45 0.06
C ARG A 123 -7.97 -3.36 1.06
N PHE A 124 -7.90 -2.12 0.58
CA PHE A 124 -7.95 -0.94 1.41
C PHE A 124 -9.39 -0.44 1.55
N GLU A 125 -9.75 -0.02 2.75
CA GLU A 125 -11.01 0.64 3.06
C GLU A 125 -10.76 2.10 3.41
N PHE A 126 -11.45 3.01 2.71
CA PHE A 126 -11.44 4.42 3.03
C PHE A 126 -12.66 4.75 3.89
N ARG A 127 -12.43 4.94 5.18
CA ARG A 127 -13.45 5.02 6.22
C ARG A 127 -13.87 6.45 6.59
N ALA A 128 -13.29 7.43 5.95
CA ALA A 128 -13.50 8.84 6.27
C ALA A 128 -14.78 9.45 5.65
N THR A 129 -15.48 8.72 4.77
CA THR A 129 -16.73 9.15 4.15
C THR A 129 -17.92 8.83 5.05
N GLY A 130 -18.78 9.82 5.29
CA GLY A 130 -20.00 9.64 6.10
C GLY A 130 -21.02 8.72 5.45
N SER A 131 -21.93 8.14 6.25
CA SER A 131 -22.87 7.10 5.83
C SER A 131 -23.87 7.53 4.73
N SER A 132 -24.19 8.81 4.63
CA SER A 132 -25.11 9.34 3.61
C SER A 132 -24.42 10.18 2.53
N ASN A 133 -23.09 10.14 2.48
CA ASN A 133 -22.33 10.93 1.54
C ASN A 133 -22.03 10.17 0.25
N ASN A 134 -21.90 10.92 -0.83
CA ASN A 134 -21.47 10.36 -2.11
C ASN A 134 -19.98 10.01 -2.06
N CYS A 135 -19.65 8.74 -2.32
CA CYS A 135 -18.27 8.26 -2.32
C CYS A 135 -17.57 8.38 -3.68
N ALA A 136 -18.18 8.96 -4.70
CA ALA A 136 -17.60 9.05 -6.04
C ALA A 136 -16.32 9.91 -6.05
N ALA A 137 -16.34 11.09 -5.43
CA ALA A 137 -15.17 11.97 -5.38
C ALA A 137 -13.96 11.32 -4.71
N PRO A 138 -14.07 10.75 -3.49
CA PRO A 138 -12.95 10.05 -2.88
C PRO A 138 -12.48 8.83 -3.68
N LEU A 139 -13.38 8.08 -4.32
CA LEU A 139 -12.99 6.95 -5.16
C LEU A 139 -12.20 7.39 -6.40
N ILE A 140 -12.62 8.47 -7.05
CA ILE A 140 -11.90 9.05 -8.19
C ILE A 140 -10.49 9.46 -7.75
N VAL A 141 -10.39 10.23 -6.68
CA VAL A 141 -9.10 10.74 -6.18
C VAL A 141 -8.15 9.59 -5.80
N ILE A 142 -8.62 8.60 -5.06
CA ILE A 142 -7.81 7.44 -4.64
C ILE A 142 -7.30 6.66 -5.86
N ASN A 143 -8.19 6.34 -6.80
CA ASN A 143 -7.77 5.57 -7.98
C ASN A 143 -6.80 6.35 -8.87
N THR A 144 -7.01 7.66 -9.04
CA THR A 144 -6.09 8.52 -9.81
C THR A 144 -4.73 8.64 -9.12
N ALA A 145 -4.71 8.82 -7.81
CA ALA A 145 -3.47 8.91 -7.05
C ALA A 145 -2.66 7.60 -7.09
N ILE A 146 -3.33 6.46 -7.00
CA ILE A 146 -2.67 5.15 -7.13
C ILE A 146 -2.16 4.94 -8.55
N ALA A 147 -2.92 5.31 -9.58
CA ALA A 147 -2.49 5.21 -10.97
C ALA A 147 -1.25 6.07 -11.24
N GLU A 148 -1.22 7.31 -10.75
CA GLU A 148 -0.06 8.18 -10.85
C GLU A 148 1.17 7.58 -10.14
N GLN A 149 1.00 7.08 -8.93
CA GLN A 149 2.10 6.45 -8.18
C GLN A 149 2.64 5.20 -8.91
N LEU A 150 1.77 4.39 -9.48
CA LEU A 150 2.18 3.20 -10.24
C LEU A 150 2.89 3.57 -11.56
N THR A 151 2.52 4.68 -12.19
CA THR A 151 3.20 5.19 -13.38
C THR A 151 4.64 5.59 -13.03
N GLN A 152 4.83 6.34 -11.95
CA GLN A 152 6.16 6.72 -11.47
C GLN A 152 7.00 5.50 -11.09
N PHE A 153 6.43 4.56 -10.35
CA PHE A 153 7.10 3.31 -9.99
C PHE A 153 7.53 2.51 -11.23
N LYS A 154 6.69 2.46 -12.25
CA LYS A 154 7.04 1.80 -13.52
C LYS A 154 8.24 2.47 -14.19
N GLU A 155 8.26 3.80 -14.25
CA GLU A 155 9.38 4.56 -14.83
C GLU A 155 10.68 4.31 -14.08
N GLU A 156 10.64 4.25 -12.75
CA GLU A 156 11.80 3.91 -11.91
C GLU A 156 12.32 2.50 -12.21
N VAL A 157 11.43 1.51 -12.26
CA VAL A 157 11.79 0.11 -12.55
C VAL A 157 12.34 -0.04 -13.96
N ASP A 158 11.74 0.61 -14.96
CA ASP A 158 12.20 0.55 -16.35
C ASP A 158 13.60 1.19 -16.47
N THR A 159 13.84 2.32 -15.80
CA THR A 159 15.14 3.00 -15.79
C THR A 159 16.22 2.14 -15.13
N ASP A 160 15.93 1.51 -14.02
CA ASP A 160 16.87 0.63 -13.29
C ASP A 160 17.20 -0.62 -14.12
N SER A 161 16.23 -1.19 -14.82
CA SER A 161 16.40 -2.32 -15.73
C SER A 161 17.34 -1.98 -16.89
N TYR A 162 17.20 -0.80 -17.50
CA TYR A 162 18.09 -0.34 -18.58
C TYR A 162 19.52 -0.10 -18.10
N THR A 163 19.70 0.38 -16.90
CA THR A 163 21.02 0.62 -16.29
C THR A 163 21.77 -0.70 -16.09
N HIS A 164 21.08 -1.75 -15.66
CA HIS A 164 21.67 -3.08 -15.49
C HIS A 164 22.03 -3.77 -16.79
N LEU A 165 21.22 -3.65 -17.84
CA LEU A 165 21.52 -4.23 -19.16
C LEU A 165 22.78 -3.60 -19.76
N ARG A 166 22.96 -2.27 -19.63
CA ARG A 166 24.17 -1.59 -20.13
C ARG A 166 25.45 -1.95 -19.37
N ALA A 167 25.35 -2.25 -18.08
CA ALA A 167 26.50 -2.64 -17.27
C ALA A 167 27.04 -4.04 -17.63
N HIS A 168 26.28 -4.88 -18.33
CA HIS A 168 26.70 -6.19 -18.79
C HIS A 168 27.24 -6.19 -20.25
N GLU A 169 27.13 -5.07 -20.98
CA GLU A 169 27.65 -4.94 -22.34
C GLU A 169 29.04 -4.27 -22.43
N THR A 170 29.62 -3.90 -21.29
CA THR A 170 30.99 -3.33 -21.18
C THR A 170 31.91 -4.26 -20.40
#